data_36763a8e195844555cc210f5f547cd62
#
_entry.id   36763a8e195844555cc210f5f547cd62
#
_cell.length_a   1.000
_cell.length_b   1.000
_cell.length_c   1.000
_cell.angle_alpha   90.00
_cell.angle_beta   90.00
_cell.angle_gamma   90.00
#
_symmetry.space_group_name_H-M   'P 1'
#
loop_
_entity.id
_entity.type
_entity.pdbx_description
1 polymer ?
#
loop_
_entity_poly.entity_id
_entity_poly.type
_entity_poly.pdbx_seq_one_letter_code
_entity_poly.pdbx_strand_id
1 'polypeptide(L)'
;MAPIQSRHIVDGTFGAGGYSRAFLQSGAKVTGIDRDPNVLPFVDKLKSEFESAFNFVQGRFSDLQSLSNEHEFEQVDAVVLDIGVSSMQLDEGERGFSFMRDGPLDMRMEQSGESAADIVNLRDEREISDILFELGEERRARQVASAIVAAREETPFETTAQLAELIEAKLGRKPGGSHPATKSFQALRIAVNAEYQQLVCGLHAAENILKAGGVLAVVSFHSVEDRIVKRFLKPQDKSSRHAPMQEKDASPWDRISKPVKAGKVELERNPRARSATLRFATRNDVQAREFSIEGLGIPGYARRGLVA
;
A
#
# COMPACT_ATOMS: atom_id res chain seq x y z
N MET A 1 -4.97 -11.53 -24.68
CA MET A 1 -5.88 -10.78 -23.80
C MET A 1 -7.03 -10.26 -24.64
N ALA A 2 -8.25 -10.29 -24.14
CA ALA A 2 -9.37 -9.62 -24.79
C ALA A 2 -9.10 -8.09 -24.82
N PRO A 3 -9.61 -7.36 -25.83
CA PRO A 3 -9.35 -5.94 -25.97
C PRO A 3 -9.80 -5.17 -24.70
N ILE A 4 -9.04 -4.14 -24.33
CA ILE A 4 -9.31 -3.28 -23.14
C ILE A 4 -10.53 -2.38 -23.38
N GLN A 5 -10.88 -2.17 -24.66
CA GLN A 5 -12.02 -1.34 -25.04
C GLN A 5 -13.31 -1.75 -24.33
N SER A 6 -14.03 -0.78 -23.84
CA SER A 6 -15.32 -0.94 -23.13
C SER A 6 -15.25 -1.70 -21.81
N ARG A 7 -14.05 -1.98 -21.27
CA ARG A 7 -13.91 -2.60 -19.94
C ARG A 7 -14.01 -1.55 -18.85
N HIS A 8 -14.58 -1.94 -17.71
CA HIS A 8 -14.57 -1.10 -16.51
C HIS A 8 -13.40 -1.50 -15.62
N ILE A 9 -12.48 -0.58 -15.40
CA ILE A 9 -11.27 -0.76 -14.59
C ILE A 9 -11.34 0.16 -13.38
N VAL A 10 -11.07 -0.40 -12.21
CA VAL A 10 -10.88 0.40 -10.98
C VAL A 10 -9.39 0.57 -10.74
N ASP A 11 -8.95 1.83 -10.68
CA ASP A 11 -7.62 2.23 -10.22
C ASP A 11 -7.76 2.65 -8.75
N GLY A 12 -7.48 1.72 -7.83
CA GLY A 12 -7.70 1.91 -6.39
C GLY A 12 -6.64 2.78 -5.71
N THR A 13 -5.63 3.24 -6.46
CA THR A 13 -4.52 4.07 -6.00
C THR A 13 -4.19 5.11 -7.06
N PHE A 14 -5.16 5.99 -7.32
CA PHE A 14 -5.16 6.90 -8.46
C PHE A 14 -3.90 7.78 -8.56
N GLY A 15 -3.45 8.38 -7.43
CA GLY A 15 -2.28 9.26 -7.37
C GLY A 15 -2.33 10.40 -8.41
N ALA A 16 -1.34 10.46 -9.31
CA ALA A 16 -1.32 11.41 -10.42
C ALA A 16 -2.08 10.94 -11.68
N GLY A 17 -2.79 9.81 -11.60
CA GLY A 17 -3.62 9.27 -12.68
C GLY A 17 -2.87 8.62 -13.84
N GLY A 18 -1.64 8.17 -13.62
CA GLY A 18 -0.81 7.57 -14.68
C GLY A 18 -1.42 6.31 -15.29
N TYR A 19 -1.82 5.35 -14.46
CA TYR A 19 -2.49 4.12 -14.90
C TYR A 19 -3.88 4.44 -15.47
N SER A 20 -4.67 5.25 -14.76
CA SER A 20 -6.00 5.68 -15.22
C SER A 20 -5.94 6.28 -16.62
N ARG A 21 -4.99 7.19 -16.89
CA ARG A 21 -4.79 7.80 -18.21
C ARG A 21 -4.49 6.77 -19.30
N ALA A 22 -3.60 5.83 -19.02
CA ALA A 22 -3.22 4.79 -19.98
C ALA A 22 -4.41 3.87 -20.33
N PHE A 23 -5.24 3.53 -19.37
CA PHE A 23 -6.45 2.74 -19.60
C PHE A 23 -7.49 3.51 -20.39
N LEU A 24 -7.74 4.77 -20.05
CA LEU A 24 -8.66 5.66 -20.76
C LEU A 24 -8.25 5.84 -22.23
N GLN A 25 -6.97 6.06 -22.49
CA GLN A 25 -6.42 6.13 -23.86
C GLN A 25 -6.60 4.83 -24.64
N SER A 26 -6.70 3.70 -23.95
CA SER A 26 -6.98 2.38 -24.55
C SER A 26 -8.47 2.10 -24.73
N GLY A 27 -9.36 3.07 -24.44
CA GLY A 27 -10.81 2.96 -24.59
C GLY A 27 -11.55 2.28 -23.45
N ALA A 28 -10.93 2.13 -22.28
CA ALA A 28 -11.60 1.65 -21.08
C ALA A 28 -12.43 2.73 -20.40
N LYS A 29 -13.41 2.32 -19.58
CA LYS A 29 -13.99 3.15 -18.53
C LYS A 29 -13.17 2.99 -17.27
N VAL A 30 -12.88 4.07 -16.56
CA VAL A 30 -12.05 4.02 -15.35
C VAL A 30 -12.75 4.70 -14.18
N THR A 31 -12.78 4.02 -13.03
CA THR A 31 -13.07 4.64 -11.74
C THR A 31 -11.76 4.72 -10.96
N GLY A 32 -11.27 5.96 -10.76
CA GLY A 32 -10.12 6.24 -9.90
C GLY A 32 -10.55 6.38 -8.45
N ILE A 33 -9.79 5.81 -7.52
CA ILE A 33 -9.99 5.96 -6.07
C ILE A 33 -8.70 6.43 -5.46
N ASP A 34 -8.77 7.44 -4.61
CA ASP A 34 -7.65 7.87 -3.78
C ASP A 34 -8.17 8.55 -2.51
N ARG A 35 -7.43 8.38 -1.41
CA ARG A 35 -7.73 9.02 -0.14
C ARG A 35 -7.04 10.37 0.03
N ASP A 36 -5.98 10.65 -0.74
CA ASP A 36 -5.23 11.89 -0.67
C ASP A 36 -5.96 13.01 -1.41
N PRO A 37 -6.39 14.09 -0.73
CA PRO A 37 -7.09 15.20 -1.39
C PRO A 37 -6.21 15.96 -2.41
N ASN A 38 -4.90 15.84 -2.33
CA ASN A 38 -3.98 16.53 -3.25
C ASN A 38 -4.01 15.95 -4.67
N VAL A 39 -4.74 14.84 -4.91
CA VAL A 39 -4.92 14.28 -6.27
C VAL A 39 -5.97 15.04 -7.10
N LEU A 40 -6.81 15.87 -6.47
CA LEU A 40 -7.93 16.53 -7.15
C LEU A 40 -7.56 17.33 -8.41
N PRO A 41 -6.44 18.06 -8.49
CA PRO A 41 -6.03 18.73 -9.73
C PRO A 41 -5.80 17.77 -10.91
N PHE A 42 -5.33 16.54 -10.64
CA PHE A 42 -5.15 15.49 -11.66
C PHE A 42 -6.49 14.86 -12.05
N VAL A 43 -7.40 14.73 -11.10
CA VAL A 43 -8.79 14.28 -11.33
C VAL A 43 -9.49 15.23 -12.29
N ASP A 44 -9.46 16.53 -12.03
CA ASP A 44 -10.12 17.55 -12.86
C ASP A 44 -9.58 17.54 -14.29
N LYS A 45 -8.27 17.34 -14.44
CA LYS A 45 -7.64 17.21 -15.75
C LYS A 45 -8.13 15.98 -16.51
N LEU A 46 -8.22 14.80 -15.87
CA LEU A 46 -8.73 13.61 -16.54
C LEU A 46 -10.23 13.71 -16.83
N LYS A 47 -11.03 14.29 -15.93
CA LYS A 47 -12.45 14.53 -16.17
C LYS A 47 -12.67 15.44 -17.40
N SER A 48 -11.88 16.48 -17.56
CA SER A 48 -12.00 17.38 -18.72
C SER A 48 -11.58 16.72 -20.04
N GLU A 49 -10.64 15.73 -20.00
CA GLU A 49 -10.14 15.07 -21.21
C GLU A 49 -10.98 13.85 -21.64
N PHE A 50 -11.55 13.13 -20.68
CA PHE A 50 -12.20 11.83 -20.92
C PHE A 50 -13.70 11.80 -20.52
N GLU A 51 -14.21 12.89 -19.98
CA GLU A 51 -15.64 13.09 -19.68
C GLU A 51 -16.29 11.89 -18.96
N SER A 52 -17.31 11.27 -19.57
CA SER A 52 -18.07 10.16 -19.00
C SER A 52 -17.29 8.83 -18.92
N ALA A 53 -16.13 8.73 -19.56
CA ALA A 53 -15.29 7.53 -19.46
C ALA A 53 -14.49 7.46 -18.16
N PHE A 54 -14.34 8.59 -17.44
CA PHE A 54 -13.62 8.67 -16.19
C PHE A 54 -14.53 9.12 -15.04
N ASN A 55 -14.54 8.34 -13.96
CA ASN A 55 -15.13 8.70 -12.69
C ASN A 55 -14.08 8.72 -11.59
N PHE A 56 -14.29 9.50 -10.54
CA PHE A 56 -13.42 9.53 -9.37
C PHE A 56 -14.23 9.50 -8.09
N VAL A 57 -13.82 8.65 -7.17
CA VAL A 57 -14.40 8.50 -5.83
C VAL A 57 -13.29 8.74 -4.82
N GLN A 58 -13.47 9.74 -3.94
CA GLN A 58 -12.53 9.96 -2.85
C GLN A 58 -12.75 8.92 -1.77
N GLY A 59 -11.73 8.17 -1.41
CA GLY A 59 -11.82 7.13 -0.39
C GLY A 59 -10.61 6.21 -0.37
N ARG A 60 -10.65 5.23 0.51
CA ARG A 60 -9.59 4.25 0.67
C ARG A 60 -9.90 3.03 -0.20
N PHE A 61 -8.88 2.44 -0.81
CA PHE A 61 -9.07 1.18 -1.54
C PHE A 61 -9.43 -0.01 -0.63
N SER A 62 -9.22 0.11 0.71
CA SER A 62 -9.76 -0.85 1.69
C SER A 62 -11.28 -0.89 1.70
N ASP A 63 -11.91 0.25 1.40
CA ASP A 63 -13.35 0.44 1.46
C ASP A 63 -14.01 0.18 0.08
N LEU A 64 -13.26 -0.39 -0.85
CA LEU A 64 -13.64 -0.61 -2.25
C LEU A 64 -15.01 -1.31 -2.40
N GLN A 65 -15.35 -2.25 -1.49
CA GLN A 65 -16.65 -2.93 -1.52
C GLN A 65 -17.80 -1.97 -1.21
N SER A 66 -17.69 -1.16 -0.16
CA SER A 66 -18.74 -0.18 0.19
C SER A 66 -18.82 0.92 -0.85
N LEU A 67 -17.67 1.43 -1.31
CA LEU A 67 -17.62 2.44 -2.37
C LEU A 67 -18.25 1.93 -3.68
N SER A 68 -18.07 0.64 -4.01
CA SER A 68 -18.68 0.07 -5.21
C SER A 68 -20.18 0.00 -5.11
N ASN A 69 -20.73 -0.33 -3.94
CA ASN A 69 -22.17 -0.36 -3.69
C ASN A 69 -22.78 1.06 -3.74
N GLU A 70 -22.09 2.03 -3.10
CA GLU A 70 -22.58 3.43 -3.03
C GLU A 70 -22.57 4.13 -4.39
N HIS A 71 -21.59 3.80 -5.25
CA HIS A 71 -21.38 4.44 -6.54
C HIS A 71 -21.71 3.53 -7.73
N GLU A 72 -22.37 2.41 -7.51
CA GLU A 72 -22.93 1.51 -8.51
C GLU A 72 -21.91 1.01 -9.56
N PHE A 73 -20.69 0.59 -9.11
CA PHE A 73 -19.66 0.05 -10.01
C PHE A 73 -19.23 -1.39 -9.68
N GLU A 74 -20.16 -2.21 -9.32
CA GLU A 74 -19.93 -3.64 -9.10
C GLU A 74 -19.61 -4.42 -10.40
N GLN A 75 -19.04 -5.62 -10.26
CA GLN A 75 -18.73 -6.51 -11.38
C GLN A 75 -17.77 -5.89 -12.39
N VAL A 76 -16.66 -5.36 -11.89
CA VAL A 76 -15.63 -4.72 -12.73
C VAL A 76 -14.71 -5.73 -13.44
N ASP A 77 -14.11 -5.29 -14.55
CA ASP A 77 -13.20 -6.11 -15.36
C ASP A 77 -11.78 -6.18 -14.80
N ALA A 78 -11.35 -5.15 -14.08
CA ALA A 78 -10.05 -5.15 -13.43
C ALA A 78 -10.03 -4.24 -12.22
N VAL A 79 -9.18 -4.59 -11.24
CA VAL A 79 -8.75 -3.75 -10.13
C VAL A 79 -7.24 -3.65 -10.16
N VAL A 80 -6.72 -2.42 -10.13
CA VAL A 80 -5.28 -2.13 -10.08
C VAL A 80 -4.98 -1.42 -8.77
N LEU A 81 -3.98 -1.91 -8.06
CA LEU A 81 -3.48 -1.34 -6.81
C LEU A 81 -1.97 -1.12 -6.95
N ASP A 82 -1.52 0.13 -6.99
CA ASP A 82 -0.11 0.53 -6.92
C ASP A 82 0.15 1.04 -5.50
N ILE A 83 0.49 0.10 -4.59
CA ILE A 83 0.51 0.37 -3.15
C ILE A 83 1.78 1.12 -2.72
N GLY A 84 1.67 1.89 -1.66
CA GLY A 84 2.75 2.70 -1.11
C GLY A 84 2.49 4.20 -1.28
N VAL A 85 3.57 4.97 -1.44
CA VAL A 85 3.52 6.43 -1.57
C VAL A 85 3.64 6.88 -3.02
N SER A 86 2.87 7.89 -3.38
CA SER A 86 2.99 8.55 -4.68
C SER A 86 4.28 9.37 -4.79
N SER A 87 4.73 9.62 -6.02
CA SER A 87 5.88 10.51 -6.24
C SER A 87 5.63 11.92 -5.69
N MET A 88 4.39 12.41 -5.76
CA MET A 88 4.01 13.71 -5.20
C MET A 88 4.27 13.79 -3.70
N GLN A 89 3.80 12.78 -2.95
CA GLN A 89 3.99 12.71 -1.50
C GLN A 89 5.48 12.71 -1.10
N LEU A 90 6.34 12.08 -1.89
CA LEU A 90 7.79 12.05 -1.64
C LEU A 90 8.48 13.35 -2.02
N ASP A 91 7.98 14.07 -3.03
CA ASP A 91 8.59 15.29 -3.56
C ASP A 91 8.14 16.55 -2.78
N GLU A 92 7.02 16.48 -2.08
CA GLU A 92 6.49 17.54 -1.22
C GLU A 92 7.03 17.42 0.21
N GLY A 93 8.05 18.24 0.58
CA GLY A 93 8.64 18.23 1.92
C GLY A 93 7.63 18.48 3.03
N GLU A 94 6.65 19.35 2.79
CA GLU A 94 5.54 19.68 3.71
C GLU A 94 4.69 18.48 4.15
N ARG A 95 4.76 17.36 3.42
CA ARG A 95 4.02 16.13 3.73
C ARG A 95 4.78 15.20 4.69
N GLY A 96 6.06 15.41 4.92
CA GLY A 96 6.87 14.63 5.85
C GLY A 96 7.19 13.18 5.48
N PHE A 97 6.91 12.73 4.25
CA PHE A 97 7.19 11.35 3.81
C PHE A 97 8.67 11.06 3.58
N SER A 98 9.48 12.08 3.44
CA SER A 98 10.90 11.98 3.14
C SER A 98 11.73 12.88 4.06
N PHE A 99 12.86 12.38 4.53
CA PHE A 99 13.87 13.16 5.26
C PHE A 99 14.94 13.76 4.33
N MET A 100 14.82 13.59 3.02
CA MET A 100 15.73 14.21 2.04
C MET A 100 15.48 15.72 1.88
N ARG A 101 14.30 16.15 2.23
CA ARG A 101 13.88 17.54 2.38
C ARG A 101 13.25 17.66 3.76
N ASP A 102 13.71 18.64 4.53
CA ASP A 102 13.12 18.87 5.84
C ASP A 102 11.70 19.41 5.72
N GLY A 103 10.85 19.00 6.63
CA GLY A 103 9.45 19.39 6.71
C GLY A 103 8.79 18.82 7.96
N PRO A 104 7.51 19.11 8.19
CA PRO A 104 6.77 18.58 9.34
C PRO A 104 6.83 17.04 9.38
N LEU A 105 6.98 16.48 10.57
CA LEU A 105 6.98 15.02 10.76
C LEU A 105 5.53 14.49 10.75
N ASP A 106 4.86 14.59 9.58
CA ASP A 106 3.43 14.30 9.44
C ASP A 106 3.16 12.87 8.93
N MET A 107 3.48 12.56 7.67
CA MET A 107 3.29 11.29 6.96
C MET A 107 1.84 10.85 6.73
N ARG A 108 0.82 11.65 7.02
CA ARG A 108 -0.60 11.31 6.79
C ARG A 108 -0.98 11.48 5.32
N MET A 109 -1.49 10.44 4.69
CA MET A 109 -2.00 10.52 3.31
C MET A 109 -3.32 11.29 3.24
N GLU A 110 -4.21 11.10 4.23
CA GLU A 110 -5.55 11.72 4.28
C GLU A 110 -5.58 13.07 5.01
N GLN A 111 -4.45 13.53 5.54
CA GLN A 111 -4.34 14.75 6.34
C GLN A 111 -5.21 14.75 7.63
N SER A 112 -5.64 13.58 8.08
CA SER A 112 -6.41 13.39 9.31
C SER A 112 -5.86 12.23 10.13
N GLY A 113 -6.21 12.15 11.40
CA GLY A 113 -5.73 11.11 12.31
C GLY A 113 -4.36 11.39 12.91
N GLU A 114 -3.73 10.38 13.49
CA GLU A 114 -2.43 10.43 14.16
C GLU A 114 -1.30 10.61 13.16
N SER A 115 -0.41 11.58 13.40
CA SER A 115 0.77 11.86 12.59
C SER A 115 1.98 11.05 13.05
N ALA A 116 3.06 11.06 12.28
CA ALA A 116 4.33 10.47 12.71
C ALA A 116 4.92 11.18 13.91
N ALA A 117 4.72 12.51 14.03
CA ALA A 117 5.10 13.27 15.21
C ALA A 117 4.33 12.81 16.46
N ASP A 118 3.03 12.55 16.34
CA ASP A 118 2.23 12.03 17.46
C ASP A 118 2.76 10.65 17.90
N ILE A 119 3.08 9.76 16.98
CA ILE A 119 3.64 8.45 17.31
C ILE A 119 4.93 8.58 18.10
N VAL A 120 5.90 9.35 17.62
CA VAL A 120 7.22 9.43 18.27
C VAL A 120 7.19 10.24 19.58
N ASN A 121 6.28 11.21 19.70
CA ASN A 121 6.18 12.03 20.90
C ASN A 121 5.27 11.46 21.99
N LEU A 122 4.24 10.68 21.64
CA LEU A 122 3.19 10.29 22.60
C LEU A 122 3.17 8.80 22.92
N ARG A 123 3.60 7.91 22.00
CA ARG A 123 3.56 6.46 22.21
C ARG A 123 4.65 6.02 23.19
N ASP A 124 4.43 4.91 23.89
CA ASP A 124 5.46 4.36 24.76
C ASP A 124 6.63 3.73 23.99
N GLU A 125 7.77 3.54 24.69
CA GLU A 125 9.00 3.00 24.07
C GLU A 125 8.77 1.64 23.41
N ARG A 126 7.96 0.80 24.03
CA ARG A 126 7.66 -0.54 23.53
C ARG A 126 6.85 -0.48 22.23
N GLU A 127 5.83 0.35 22.18
CA GLU A 127 5.02 0.54 20.96
C GLU A 127 5.86 1.09 19.82
N ILE A 128 6.69 2.11 20.07
CA ILE A 128 7.63 2.65 19.06
C ILE A 128 8.58 1.54 18.59
N SER A 129 9.14 0.76 19.50
CA SER A 129 10.02 -0.36 19.16
C SER A 129 9.29 -1.43 18.32
N ASP A 130 8.06 -1.78 18.68
CA ASP A 130 7.25 -2.76 17.93
C ASP A 130 6.96 -2.25 16.51
N ILE A 131 6.59 -0.98 16.34
CA ILE A 131 6.39 -0.33 15.04
C ILE A 131 7.67 -0.44 14.19
N LEU A 132 8.80 0.01 14.73
CA LEU A 132 10.08 0.02 14.01
C LEU A 132 10.55 -1.37 13.61
N PHE A 133 10.37 -2.35 14.50
CA PHE A 133 10.81 -3.73 14.27
C PHE A 133 9.88 -4.48 13.31
N GLU A 134 8.56 -4.47 13.59
CA GLU A 134 7.61 -5.28 12.85
C GLU A 134 7.23 -4.71 11.48
N LEU A 135 7.14 -3.37 11.36
CA LEU A 135 6.74 -2.73 10.11
C LEU A 135 7.93 -2.30 9.25
N GLY A 136 9.05 -1.90 9.88
CA GLY A 136 10.25 -1.44 9.17
C GLY A 136 11.37 -2.47 9.06
N GLU A 137 11.23 -3.62 9.70
CA GLU A 137 12.31 -4.62 9.80
C GLU A 137 13.62 -4.01 10.38
N GLU A 138 13.51 -3.02 11.29
CA GLU A 138 14.67 -2.40 11.92
C GLU A 138 15.19 -3.28 13.07
N ARG A 139 16.36 -3.88 12.87
CA ARG A 139 16.94 -4.80 13.86
C ARG A 139 17.37 -4.12 15.16
N ARG A 140 17.64 -2.82 15.11
CA ARG A 140 18.03 -2.00 16.27
C ARG A 140 16.87 -1.14 16.79
N ALA A 141 15.62 -1.58 16.55
CA ALA A 141 14.40 -0.87 16.91
C ALA A 141 14.38 -0.40 18.38
N ARG A 142 14.75 -1.26 19.32
CA ARG A 142 14.82 -0.89 20.75
C ARG A 142 15.79 0.25 21.03
N GLN A 143 16.97 0.26 20.37
CA GLN A 143 17.95 1.32 20.55
C GLN A 143 17.44 2.66 19.98
N VAL A 144 16.73 2.62 18.86
CA VAL A 144 16.13 3.79 18.24
C VAL A 144 14.97 4.29 19.10
N ALA A 145 14.05 3.41 19.53
CA ALA A 145 12.93 3.78 20.38
C ALA A 145 13.36 4.42 21.70
N SER A 146 14.34 3.83 22.39
CA SER A 146 14.90 4.39 23.63
C SER A 146 15.54 5.77 23.40
N ALA A 147 16.24 5.96 22.26
CA ALA A 147 16.81 7.26 21.92
C ALA A 147 15.72 8.31 21.62
N ILE A 148 14.65 7.94 20.94
CA ILE A 148 13.50 8.81 20.66
C ILE A 148 12.85 9.26 21.99
N VAL A 149 12.53 8.29 22.87
CA VAL A 149 11.89 8.60 24.16
C VAL A 149 12.76 9.50 25.03
N ALA A 150 14.07 9.24 25.10
CA ALA A 150 14.99 10.09 25.85
C ALA A 150 15.07 11.52 25.28
N ALA A 151 15.14 11.67 23.96
CA ALA A 151 15.29 12.98 23.33
C ALA A 151 14.00 13.83 23.41
N ARG A 152 12.81 13.23 23.29
CA ARG A 152 11.54 13.97 23.36
C ARG A 152 11.24 14.57 24.74
N GLU A 153 11.85 14.07 25.81
CA GLU A 153 11.73 14.63 27.16
C GLU A 153 12.37 16.03 27.22
N GLU A 154 13.38 16.30 26.38
CA GLU A 154 14.03 17.62 26.29
C GLU A 154 13.35 18.50 25.23
N THR A 155 13.09 17.92 24.05
CA THR A 155 12.50 18.66 22.91
C THR A 155 11.64 17.70 22.07
N PRO A 156 10.34 17.96 21.94
CA PRO A 156 9.48 17.18 21.04
C PRO A 156 9.95 17.21 19.58
N PHE A 157 9.73 16.14 18.86
CA PHE A 157 10.03 16.05 17.43
C PHE A 157 8.94 16.77 16.63
N GLU A 158 9.33 17.73 15.82
CA GLU A 158 8.45 18.49 14.93
C GLU A 158 8.78 18.23 13.45
N THR A 159 10.06 17.97 13.14
CA THR A 159 10.51 17.87 11.74
C THR A 159 11.15 16.53 11.41
N THR A 160 11.16 16.23 10.12
CA THR A 160 11.79 15.02 9.57
C THR A 160 13.29 15.01 9.79
N ALA A 161 13.96 16.18 9.71
CA ALA A 161 15.40 16.28 9.93
C ALA A 161 15.76 15.91 11.37
N GLN A 162 15.06 16.46 12.38
CA GLN A 162 15.31 16.14 13.78
C GLN A 162 15.32 14.64 14.07
N LEU A 163 14.31 13.93 13.57
CA LEU A 163 14.21 12.47 13.75
C LEU A 163 15.31 11.73 12.97
N ALA A 164 15.58 12.14 11.74
CA ALA A 164 16.58 11.48 10.89
C ALA A 164 18.00 11.64 11.47
N GLU A 165 18.34 12.82 11.97
CA GLU A 165 19.63 13.13 12.62
C GLU A 165 19.80 12.32 13.91
N LEU A 166 18.79 12.22 14.76
CA LEU A 166 18.84 11.39 15.96
C LEU A 166 19.13 9.92 15.59
N ILE A 167 18.41 9.39 14.59
CA ILE A 167 18.58 8.01 14.17
C ILE A 167 19.99 7.80 13.57
N GLU A 168 20.48 8.72 12.76
CA GLU A 168 21.83 8.65 12.19
C GLU A 168 22.90 8.71 13.28
N ALA A 169 22.78 9.60 14.24
CA ALA A 169 23.69 9.68 15.38
C ALA A 169 23.70 8.37 16.20
N LYS A 170 22.54 7.74 16.38
CA LYS A 170 22.41 6.50 17.16
C LYS A 170 22.91 5.26 16.43
N LEU A 171 22.64 5.17 15.11
CA LEU A 171 22.90 3.96 14.32
C LEU A 171 24.22 4.03 13.55
N GLY A 172 24.73 5.23 13.30
CA GLY A 172 25.89 5.48 12.43
C GLY A 172 25.56 5.29 10.94
N ARG A 173 26.28 5.96 10.09
CA ARG A 173 26.15 5.88 8.63
C ARG A 173 27.21 4.96 8.04
N LYS A 174 26.79 3.99 7.20
CA LYS A 174 27.72 3.14 6.47
C LYS A 174 28.02 3.78 5.10
N PRO A 175 29.30 3.92 4.70
CA PRO A 175 29.63 4.41 3.38
C PRO A 175 28.96 3.57 2.28
N GLY A 176 28.31 4.21 1.32
CA GLY A 176 27.62 3.55 0.20
C GLY A 176 26.35 2.78 0.56
N GLY A 177 25.93 2.77 1.83
CA GLY A 177 24.68 2.14 2.28
C GLY A 177 23.48 3.09 2.21
N SER A 178 22.27 2.53 2.37
CA SER A 178 21.06 3.31 2.57
C SER A 178 21.17 4.13 3.86
N HIS A 179 20.50 5.28 3.90
CA HIS A 179 20.46 6.11 5.10
C HIS A 179 19.87 5.31 6.29
N PRO A 180 20.46 5.41 7.49
CA PRO A 180 20.01 4.61 8.65
C PRO A 180 18.56 4.88 9.05
N ALA A 181 18.01 6.07 8.80
CA ALA A 181 16.61 6.40 9.08
C ALA A 181 15.60 5.77 8.10
N THR A 182 16.03 5.23 6.94
CA THR A 182 15.12 4.75 5.89
C THR A 182 14.08 3.76 6.42
N LYS A 183 14.50 2.78 7.22
CA LYS A 183 13.60 1.75 7.77
C LYS A 183 12.64 2.31 8.81
N SER A 184 13.11 3.23 9.65
CA SER A 184 12.29 3.87 10.67
C SER A 184 11.23 4.77 10.05
N PHE A 185 11.57 5.54 9.02
CA PHE A 185 10.61 6.34 8.27
C PHE A 185 9.57 5.49 7.55
N GLN A 186 10.00 4.39 6.93
CA GLN A 186 9.09 3.40 6.33
C GLN A 186 8.14 2.82 7.39
N ALA A 187 8.64 2.44 8.56
CA ALA A 187 7.83 1.88 9.63
C ALA A 187 6.77 2.86 10.14
N LEU A 188 7.16 4.11 10.39
CA LEU A 188 6.25 5.16 10.84
C LEU A 188 5.18 5.44 9.78
N ARG A 189 5.56 5.54 8.51
CA ARG A 189 4.63 5.73 7.39
C ARG A 189 3.58 4.62 7.33
N ILE A 190 4.03 3.37 7.42
CA ILE A 190 3.14 2.20 7.42
C ILE A 190 2.19 2.23 8.62
N ALA A 191 2.68 2.63 9.80
CA ALA A 191 1.88 2.75 11.01
C ALA A 191 0.82 3.85 10.89
N VAL A 192 1.24 5.08 10.53
CA VAL A 192 0.36 6.25 10.35
C VAL A 192 -0.78 5.96 9.39
N ASN A 193 -0.47 5.28 8.28
CA ASN A 193 -1.43 5.06 7.20
C ASN A 193 -2.10 3.68 7.23
N ALA A 194 -1.82 2.86 8.25
CA ALA A 194 -2.34 1.50 8.38
C ALA A 194 -2.18 0.67 7.08
N GLU A 195 -1.03 0.79 6.38
CA GLU A 195 -0.87 0.33 4.99
C GLU A 195 -1.13 -1.17 4.82
N TYR A 196 -0.70 -2.01 5.77
CA TYR A 196 -0.93 -3.46 5.68
C TYR A 196 -2.39 -3.85 5.93
N GLN A 197 -3.08 -3.13 6.83
CA GLN A 197 -4.51 -3.29 7.05
C GLN A 197 -5.29 -2.91 5.79
N GLN A 198 -4.97 -1.74 5.22
CA GLN A 198 -5.54 -1.28 3.96
C GLN A 198 -5.35 -2.31 2.84
N LEU A 199 -4.13 -2.85 2.71
CA LEU A 199 -3.82 -3.85 1.69
C LEU A 199 -4.70 -5.10 1.84
N VAL A 200 -4.81 -5.65 3.05
CA VAL A 200 -5.59 -6.88 3.27
C VAL A 200 -7.07 -6.65 2.98
N CYS A 201 -7.65 -5.58 3.51
CA CYS A 201 -9.05 -5.23 3.25
C CYS A 201 -9.29 -4.98 1.75
N GLY A 202 -8.40 -4.24 1.09
CA GLY A 202 -8.50 -3.96 -0.34
C GLY A 202 -8.39 -5.19 -1.23
N LEU A 203 -7.55 -6.16 -0.86
CA LEU A 203 -7.46 -7.44 -1.58
C LEU A 203 -8.77 -8.24 -1.50
N HIS A 204 -9.37 -8.33 -0.31
CA HIS A 204 -10.67 -8.98 -0.12
C HIS A 204 -11.79 -8.22 -0.85
N ALA A 205 -11.81 -6.90 -0.76
CA ALA A 205 -12.79 -6.08 -1.46
C ALA A 205 -12.67 -6.25 -2.99
N ALA A 206 -11.45 -6.26 -3.53
CA ALA A 206 -11.21 -6.52 -4.96
C ALA A 206 -11.68 -7.91 -5.40
N GLU A 207 -11.48 -8.96 -4.55
CA GLU A 207 -11.99 -10.30 -4.83
C GLU A 207 -13.51 -10.33 -4.96
N ASN A 208 -14.22 -9.52 -4.16
CA ASN A 208 -15.68 -9.46 -4.17
C ASN A 208 -16.24 -8.71 -5.39
N ILE A 209 -15.64 -7.59 -5.79
CA ILE A 209 -16.19 -6.75 -6.87
C ILE A 209 -15.76 -7.18 -8.26
N LEU A 210 -14.72 -8.02 -8.38
CA LEU A 210 -14.27 -8.53 -9.67
C LEU A 210 -15.22 -9.59 -10.21
N LYS A 211 -15.65 -9.45 -11.45
CA LYS A 211 -16.40 -10.49 -12.16
C LYS A 211 -15.52 -11.67 -12.54
N ALA A 212 -16.13 -12.81 -12.84
CA ALA A 212 -15.42 -13.96 -13.42
C ALA A 212 -14.68 -13.55 -14.71
N GLY A 213 -13.41 -13.90 -14.83
CA GLY A 213 -12.52 -13.45 -15.89
C GLY A 213 -11.88 -12.07 -15.65
N GLY A 214 -12.26 -11.37 -14.60
CA GLY A 214 -11.66 -10.09 -14.19
C GLY A 214 -10.23 -10.26 -13.66
N VAL A 215 -9.45 -9.20 -13.64
CA VAL A 215 -8.03 -9.21 -13.29
C VAL A 215 -7.77 -8.34 -12.06
N LEU A 216 -7.14 -8.92 -11.04
CA LEU A 216 -6.49 -8.17 -9.98
C LEU A 216 -5.02 -7.99 -10.32
N ALA A 217 -4.53 -6.75 -10.32
CA ALA A 217 -3.11 -6.42 -10.51
C ALA A 217 -2.64 -5.56 -9.33
N VAL A 218 -1.56 -5.99 -8.67
CA VAL A 218 -1.01 -5.30 -7.50
C VAL A 218 0.47 -5.07 -7.68
N VAL A 219 0.90 -3.81 -7.57
CA VAL A 219 2.30 -3.40 -7.53
C VAL A 219 2.67 -3.14 -6.08
N SER A 220 3.70 -3.80 -5.59
CA SER A 220 4.25 -3.65 -4.24
C SER A 220 5.71 -3.20 -4.28
N PHE A 221 6.20 -2.53 -3.23
CA PHE A 221 7.55 -1.96 -3.19
C PHE A 221 8.47 -2.59 -2.15
N HIS A 222 7.95 -3.39 -1.24
CA HIS A 222 8.77 -4.10 -0.25
C HIS A 222 8.30 -5.53 0.04
N SER A 223 9.16 -6.28 0.73
CA SER A 223 9.04 -7.73 0.92
C SER A 223 7.77 -8.17 1.65
N VAL A 224 7.28 -7.38 2.59
CA VAL A 224 6.09 -7.72 3.39
C VAL A 224 4.83 -7.61 2.54
N GLU A 225 4.69 -6.52 1.77
CA GLU A 225 3.56 -6.33 0.83
C GLU A 225 3.54 -7.46 -0.19
N ASP A 226 4.65 -7.73 -0.87
CA ASP A 226 4.75 -8.80 -1.87
C ASP A 226 4.38 -10.17 -1.27
N ARG A 227 4.79 -10.43 -0.01
CA ARG A 227 4.45 -11.65 0.71
C ARG A 227 2.96 -11.76 0.99
N ILE A 228 2.29 -10.67 1.42
CA ILE A 228 0.85 -10.63 1.67
C ILE A 228 0.11 -10.91 0.37
N VAL A 229 0.39 -10.17 -0.71
CA VAL A 229 -0.23 -10.36 -2.02
C VAL A 229 -0.01 -11.77 -2.55
N LYS A 230 1.22 -12.28 -2.49
CA LYS A 230 1.55 -13.65 -2.93
C LYS A 230 0.75 -14.70 -2.17
N ARG A 231 0.60 -14.55 -0.85
CA ARG A 231 -0.12 -15.51 -0.02
C ARG A 231 -1.62 -15.41 -0.21
N PHE A 232 -2.14 -14.20 -0.42
CA PHE A 232 -3.54 -13.97 -0.73
C PHE A 232 -3.94 -14.65 -2.06
N LEU A 233 -3.15 -14.51 -3.09
CA LEU A 233 -3.44 -15.09 -4.41
C LEU A 233 -3.25 -16.60 -4.46
N LYS A 234 -2.42 -17.19 -3.59
CA LYS A 234 -2.20 -18.63 -3.58
C LYS A 234 -3.33 -19.38 -2.89
N PRO A 235 -3.69 -20.59 -3.36
CA PRO A 235 -4.54 -21.49 -2.60
C PRO A 235 -3.93 -21.74 -1.21
N GLN A 236 -4.72 -21.59 -0.17
CA GLN A 236 -4.27 -21.95 1.16
C GLN A 236 -4.28 -23.48 1.28
N ASP A 237 -3.11 -24.10 1.28
CA ASP A 237 -2.97 -25.51 1.65
C ASP A 237 -3.22 -25.65 3.15
N LYS A 238 -4.45 -25.88 3.56
CA LYS A 238 -4.82 -26.20 4.95
C LYS A 238 -4.42 -27.64 5.34
N SER A 239 -3.86 -28.43 4.43
CA SER A 239 -3.44 -29.79 4.72
C SER A 239 -2.16 -29.78 5.54
N SER A 240 -2.27 -30.05 6.86
CA SER A 240 -1.17 -30.66 7.57
C SER A 240 -0.89 -32.02 6.90
N ARG A 241 0.38 -32.45 6.83
CA ARG A 241 0.77 -33.76 6.22
C ARG A 241 0.07 -34.99 6.85
N HIS A 242 -0.74 -34.79 7.89
CA HIS A 242 -1.42 -35.82 8.66
C HIS A 242 -2.94 -35.61 8.77
N ALA A 243 -3.52 -34.60 8.09
CA ALA A 243 -4.98 -34.46 8.05
C ALA A 243 -5.57 -35.31 6.92
N PRO A 244 -6.75 -35.93 7.10
CA PRO A 244 -7.49 -36.56 6.00
C PRO A 244 -7.68 -35.52 4.90
N MET A 245 -7.62 -35.99 3.62
CA MET A 245 -7.86 -35.15 2.45
C MET A 245 -9.23 -34.48 2.57
N GLN A 246 -9.29 -33.30 3.19
CA GLN A 246 -10.43 -32.41 3.06
C GLN A 246 -10.42 -31.87 1.62
N GLU A 247 -11.59 -31.78 1.01
CA GLU A 247 -11.74 -31.10 -0.28
C GLU A 247 -11.02 -29.76 -0.20
N LYS A 248 -10.07 -29.54 -1.11
CA LYS A 248 -9.38 -28.26 -1.22
C LYS A 248 -10.44 -27.23 -1.54
N ASP A 249 -10.63 -26.25 -0.65
CA ASP A 249 -11.45 -25.10 -0.98
C ASP A 249 -10.96 -24.55 -2.31
N ALA A 250 -11.84 -24.51 -3.31
CA ALA A 250 -11.48 -24.08 -4.65
C ALA A 250 -10.98 -22.61 -4.57
N SER A 251 -9.78 -22.37 -5.08
CA SER A 251 -9.25 -21.01 -5.11
C SER A 251 -10.09 -20.13 -6.04
N PRO A 252 -10.46 -18.90 -5.61
CA PRO A 252 -11.13 -17.94 -6.49
C PRO A 252 -10.19 -17.35 -7.56
N TRP A 253 -8.92 -17.74 -7.60
CA TRP A 253 -7.89 -17.17 -8.46
C TRP A 253 -7.29 -18.20 -9.40
N ASP A 254 -7.29 -17.87 -10.70
CA ASP A 254 -6.60 -18.57 -11.77
C ASP A 254 -5.44 -17.72 -12.31
N ARG A 255 -4.59 -18.34 -13.14
CA ARG A 255 -3.50 -17.68 -13.88
C ARG A 255 -2.67 -16.74 -13.00
N ILE A 256 -2.32 -17.19 -11.79
CA ILE A 256 -1.50 -16.43 -10.85
C ILE A 256 -0.12 -16.22 -11.45
N SER A 257 0.27 -14.96 -11.62
CA SER A 257 1.56 -14.59 -12.21
C SER A 257 2.75 -14.97 -11.33
N LYS A 258 3.90 -15.21 -11.95
CA LYS A 258 5.19 -15.02 -11.27
C LYS A 258 5.40 -13.53 -10.99
N PRO A 259 6.28 -13.17 -10.02
CA PRO A 259 6.60 -11.76 -9.80
C PRO A 259 7.21 -11.15 -11.07
N VAL A 260 6.68 -10.00 -11.51
CA VAL A 260 7.20 -9.23 -12.64
C VAL A 260 7.94 -8.01 -12.07
N LYS A 261 9.17 -7.80 -12.51
CA LYS A 261 10.02 -6.68 -12.11
C LYS A 261 10.15 -5.67 -13.24
N ALA A 262 10.42 -4.42 -12.87
CA ALA A 262 10.70 -3.36 -13.83
C ALA A 262 11.90 -3.73 -14.74
N GLY A 263 11.74 -3.52 -16.04
CA GLY A 263 12.78 -3.73 -17.03
C GLY A 263 13.80 -2.57 -17.06
N LYS A 264 14.93 -2.75 -17.76
CA LYS A 264 15.99 -1.73 -17.84
C LYS A 264 15.47 -0.39 -18.36
N VAL A 265 14.67 -0.39 -19.43
CA VAL A 265 14.11 0.82 -20.03
C VAL A 265 13.20 1.58 -19.05
N GLU A 266 12.43 0.84 -18.25
CA GLU A 266 11.58 1.45 -17.22
C GLU A 266 12.43 2.06 -16.10
N LEU A 267 13.47 1.36 -15.66
CA LEU A 267 14.37 1.84 -14.60
C LEU A 267 15.16 3.09 -15.01
N GLU A 268 15.50 3.23 -16.29
CA GLU A 268 16.14 4.44 -16.83
C GLU A 268 15.19 5.65 -16.78
N ARG A 269 13.89 5.44 -17.00
CA ARG A 269 12.85 6.48 -16.96
C ARG A 269 12.34 6.76 -15.56
N ASN A 270 12.22 5.70 -14.74
CA ASN A 270 11.69 5.75 -13.37
C ASN A 270 12.56 4.90 -12.42
N PRO A 271 13.63 5.47 -11.86
CA PRO A 271 14.50 4.76 -10.90
C PRO A 271 13.74 4.27 -9.64
N ARG A 272 12.59 4.89 -9.30
CA ARG A 272 11.74 4.49 -8.15
C ARG A 272 11.10 3.12 -8.37
N ALA A 273 10.95 2.66 -9.61
CA ALA A 273 10.42 1.33 -9.94
C ALA A 273 11.39 0.18 -9.59
N ARG A 274 12.61 0.46 -9.12
CA ARG A 274 13.63 -0.57 -8.83
C ARG A 274 13.16 -1.64 -7.84
N SER A 275 12.40 -1.25 -6.83
CA SER A 275 11.84 -2.17 -5.83
C SER A 275 10.46 -2.71 -6.21
N ALA A 276 9.82 -2.16 -7.23
CA ALA A 276 8.49 -2.57 -7.66
C ALA A 276 8.42 -4.05 -8.01
N THR A 277 7.33 -4.68 -7.59
CA THR A 277 6.99 -6.07 -7.94
C THR A 277 5.52 -6.13 -8.30
N LEU A 278 5.22 -6.37 -9.57
CA LEU A 278 3.85 -6.59 -10.02
C LEU A 278 3.49 -8.08 -9.85
N ARG A 279 2.32 -8.32 -9.24
CA ARG A 279 1.60 -9.59 -9.28
C ARG A 279 0.21 -9.38 -9.83
N PHE A 280 -0.27 -10.34 -10.61
CA PHE A 280 -1.65 -10.34 -11.07
C PHE A 280 -2.22 -11.76 -11.09
N ALA A 281 -3.54 -11.84 -11.02
CA ALA A 281 -4.29 -13.09 -11.14
C ALA A 281 -5.64 -12.80 -11.79
N THR A 282 -6.23 -13.84 -12.35
CA THR A 282 -7.57 -13.77 -12.95
C THR A 282 -8.58 -14.36 -11.96
N ARG A 283 -9.67 -13.63 -11.71
CA ARG A 283 -10.82 -14.09 -10.92
C ARG A 283 -11.57 -15.17 -11.69
N ASN A 284 -11.92 -16.29 -11.07
CA ASN A 284 -12.81 -17.30 -11.67
C ASN A 284 -14.24 -17.16 -11.12
N ASP A 285 -15.10 -18.14 -11.30
CA ASP A 285 -16.50 -18.14 -10.88
C ASP A 285 -16.73 -18.70 -9.46
N VAL A 286 -15.67 -19.15 -8.79
CA VAL A 286 -15.76 -19.58 -7.39
C VAL A 286 -16.16 -18.41 -6.50
N GLN A 287 -17.04 -18.64 -5.53
CA GLN A 287 -17.47 -17.62 -4.58
C GLN A 287 -16.28 -16.94 -3.90
N ALA A 288 -16.38 -15.62 -3.67
CA ALA A 288 -15.38 -14.89 -2.91
C ALA A 288 -15.26 -15.45 -1.48
N ARG A 289 -14.05 -15.47 -0.97
CA ARG A 289 -13.77 -15.99 0.38
C ARG A 289 -14.31 -15.03 1.44
N GLU A 290 -14.67 -15.59 2.58
CA GLU A 290 -14.89 -14.78 3.78
C GLU A 290 -13.60 -14.05 4.18
N PHE A 291 -13.76 -12.89 4.83
CA PHE A 291 -12.61 -12.11 5.29
C PHE A 291 -11.76 -12.95 6.25
N SER A 292 -10.48 -13.08 5.97
CA SER A 292 -9.54 -13.78 6.82
C SER A 292 -8.12 -13.23 6.67
N ILE A 293 -7.44 -13.08 7.78
CA ILE A 293 -6.03 -12.69 7.85
C ILE A 293 -5.08 -13.87 8.03
N GLU A 294 -5.63 -15.07 8.18
CA GLU A 294 -4.85 -16.27 8.44
C GLU A 294 -3.91 -16.63 7.29
N GLY A 295 -2.70 -17.03 7.61
CA GLY A 295 -1.71 -17.44 6.61
C GLY A 295 -1.11 -16.32 5.77
N LEU A 296 -1.64 -15.08 5.79
CA LEU A 296 -1.14 -13.97 4.98
C LEU A 296 0.25 -13.47 5.41
N GLY A 297 0.65 -13.71 6.67
CA GLY A 297 1.96 -13.32 7.19
C GLY A 297 2.06 -11.83 7.49
N ILE A 298 0.94 -11.26 7.92
CA ILE A 298 0.84 -9.88 8.38
C ILE A 298 1.62 -9.75 9.69
N PRO A 299 2.44 -8.69 9.88
CA PRO A 299 3.11 -8.39 11.14
C PRO A 299 2.13 -8.29 12.31
N GLY A 300 2.58 -8.67 13.52
CA GLY A 300 1.72 -8.71 14.72
C GLY A 300 1.10 -7.36 15.06
N TYR A 301 1.88 -6.29 14.97
CA TYR A 301 1.41 -4.92 15.19
C TYR A 301 0.23 -4.57 14.26
N ALA A 302 0.35 -4.86 12.97
CA ALA A 302 -0.69 -4.55 11.99
C ALA A 302 -1.96 -5.41 12.14
N ARG A 303 -1.89 -6.56 12.82
CA ARG A 303 -3.08 -7.39 13.08
C ARG A 303 -4.05 -6.75 14.08
N ARG A 304 -3.55 -5.89 14.99
CA ARG A 304 -4.37 -5.27 16.04
C ARG A 304 -5.57 -4.48 15.49
N GLY A 305 -5.47 -3.94 14.29
CA GLY A 305 -6.56 -3.20 13.63
C GLY A 305 -7.45 -4.04 12.68
N LEU A 306 -7.18 -5.35 12.53
CA LEU A 306 -7.92 -6.25 11.63
C LEU A 306 -8.76 -7.30 12.38
N VAL A 307 -8.52 -7.44 13.69
CA VAL A 307 -9.27 -8.36 14.57
C VAL A 307 -10.21 -7.49 15.38
N ALA A 308 -11.47 -7.44 14.98
CA ALA A 308 -12.58 -6.89 15.75
C ALA A 308 -13.39 -8.05 16.35
#